data_39b18a95167376f8aac1cbdf0a2f4dff
#
_entry.id   39b18a95167376f8aac1cbdf0a2f4dff
#
_cell.length_a   1.000
_cell.length_b   1.000
_cell.length_c   1.000
_cell.angle_alpha   90.00
_cell.angle_beta   90.00
_cell.angle_gamma   90.00
#
_symmetry.space_group_name_H-M   'P 1'
#
loop_
_entity.id
_entity.type
_entity.pdbx_description
1 polymer ?
#
loop_
_entity_poly.entity_id
_entity_poly.type
_entity_poly.pdbx_seq_one_letter_code
_entity_poly.pdbx_strand_id
1 'polypeptide(L)'
;MLREGLEKADLILTTGGTSMGASDLLKPVIEQQLDGTIHFGRVTIKPGKPTTFATVRVDIDGQKRLKTIFALPGNPASALVCFYIFVVPALRRLGGWSYSKCQLPRVRVQVGYRASAESY
;
A
#
# COMPACT_ATOMS: atom_id res chain seq x y z
N MET A 1 17.73 -1.27 6.88
CA MET A 1 16.96 -2.23 6.05
C MET A 1 16.00 -1.54 5.09
N LEU A 2 15.12 -0.70 5.59
CA LEU A 2 14.19 0.05 4.72
C LEU A 2 14.91 1.05 3.82
N ARG A 3 15.94 1.73 4.32
CA ARG A 3 16.76 2.65 3.52
C ARG A 3 17.46 1.97 2.36
N GLU A 4 18.03 0.79 2.58
CA GLU A 4 18.67 0.04 1.50
C GLU A 4 17.68 -0.33 0.41
N GLY A 5 16.46 -0.73 0.78
CA GLY A 5 15.41 -1.03 -0.16
C GLY A 5 15.03 0.20 -0.97
N LEU A 6 14.92 1.37 -0.32
CA LEU A 6 14.58 2.62 -1.00
C LEU A 6 15.64 3.07 -1.99
N GLU A 7 16.90 2.75 -1.75
CA GLU A 7 17.97 3.05 -2.69
C GLU A 7 17.94 2.16 -3.93
N LYS A 8 17.49 0.92 -3.78
CA LYS A 8 17.55 -0.12 -4.82
C LYS A 8 16.26 -0.31 -5.60
N ALA A 9 15.12 0.10 -5.05
CA ALA A 9 13.82 -0.13 -5.65
C ALA A 9 13.02 1.16 -5.78
N ASP A 10 12.07 1.17 -6.69
CA ASP A 10 11.14 2.30 -6.86
C ASP A 10 9.91 2.16 -5.99
N LEU A 11 9.58 0.94 -5.60
CA LEU A 11 8.44 0.63 -4.76
C LEU A 11 8.84 -0.45 -3.75
N ILE A 12 8.50 -0.24 -2.50
CA ILE A 12 8.71 -1.21 -1.44
C ILE A 12 7.35 -1.71 -0.97
N LEU A 13 7.25 -3.03 -0.84
CA LEU A 13 6.08 -3.70 -0.35
C LEU A 13 6.43 -4.44 0.93
N THR A 14 5.70 -4.17 2.01
CA THR A 14 5.84 -4.90 3.26
C THR A 14 4.56 -5.67 3.56
N THR A 15 4.69 -6.86 4.12
CA THR A 15 3.58 -7.68 4.57
C THR A 15 3.92 -8.27 5.93
N GLY A 16 2.90 -8.65 6.67
CA GLY A 16 3.09 -9.28 7.96
C GLY A 16 3.22 -8.28 9.10
N GLY A 17 3.01 -8.75 10.34
CA GLY A 17 3.09 -7.93 11.53
C GLY A 17 2.08 -6.80 11.59
N THR A 18 1.05 -6.85 10.81
CA THR A 18 0.08 -5.77 10.63
C THR A 18 -1.16 -5.89 11.49
N SER A 19 -1.17 -6.72 12.51
CA SER A 19 -2.00 -6.37 13.62
C SER A 19 -1.62 -4.95 14.03
N MET A 20 -2.53 -4.15 14.43
CA MET A 20 -2.43 -2.70 14.67
C MET A 20 -1.05 -2.16 15.09
N GLY A 21 -0.20 -2.99 15.71
CA GLY A 21 1.11 -2.58 16.19
C GLY A 21 2.18 -2.33 15.13
N ALA A 22 2.15 -3.00 13.99
CA ALA A 22 3.22 -2.83 12.99
C ALA A 22 3.02 -1.60 12.12
N SER A 23 1.77 -1.22 11.78
CA SER A 23 1.55 0.06 11.11
C SER A 23 1.84 1.22 12.06
N ASP A 24 1.64 1.06 13.38
CA ASP A 24 2.00 2.09 14.36
C ASP A 24 3.51 2.26 14.49
N LEU A 25 4.29 1.21 14.26
CA LEU A 25 5.75 1.29 14.25
C LEU A 25 6.30 1.88 12.95
N LEU A 26 5.64 1.62 11.84
CA LEU A 26 6.08 2.09 10.54
C LEU A 26 5.88 3.59 10.35
N LYS A 27 4.80 4.15 10.85
CA LYS A 27 4.49 5.57 10.74
C LYS A 27 5.59 6.48 11.28
N PRO A 28 6.07 6.30 12.52
CA PRO A 28 7.17 7.14 13.04
C PRO A 28 8.44 7.00 12.21
N VAL A 29 8.77 5.81 11.74
CA VAL A 29 9.96 5.60 10.90
C VAL A 29 9.86 6.40 9.61
N ILE A 30 8.71 6.35 8.95
CA ILE A 30 8.51 7.07 7.69
C ILE A 30 8.54 8.59 7.91
N GLU A 31 7.80 9.08 8.88
CA GLU A 31 7.65 10.51 9.09
C GLU A 31 8.87 11.16 9.73
N GLN A 32 9.51 10.51 10.70
CA GLN A 32 10.58 11.10 11.50
C GLN A 32 11.97 10.74 11.00
N GLN A 33 12.19 9.49 10.59
CA GLN A 33 13.52 9.01 10.19
C GLN A 33 13.77 9.16 8.70
N LEU A 34 12.73 9.00 7.86
CA LEU A 34 12.85 9.04 6.41
C LEU A 34 12.29 10.32 5.81
N ASP A 35 11.73 11.20 6.63
CA ASP A 35 11.09 12.45 6.18
C ASP A 35 10.06 12.19 5.07
N GLY A 36 9.30 11.13 5.21
CA GLY A 36 8.28 10.72 4.24
C GLY A 36 6.90 11.24 4.59
N THR A 37 5.99 11.07 3.67
CA THR A 37 4.59 11.45 3.82
C THR A 37 3.70 10.22 3.79
N ILE A 38 2.87 10.04 4.81
CA ILE A 38 1.86 8.98 4.82
C ILE A 38 0.59 9.54 4.20
N HIS A 39 0.20 8.98 3.06
CA HIS A 39 -0.99 9.42 2.34
C HIS A 39 -2.26 8.79 2.91
N PHE A 40 -2.21 7.53 3.31
CA PHE A 40 -3.26 6.92 4.12
C PHE A 40 -2.68 5.76 4.94
N GLY A 41 -3.21 5.58 6.14
CA GLY A 41 -2.82 4.51 7.05
C GLY A 41 -3.96 3.57 7.39
N ARG A 42 -5.16 3.86 6.91
CA ARG A 42 -6.34 3.01 7.00
C ARG A 42 -7.26 3.28 5.84
N VAL A 43 -7.95 2.24 5.39
CA VAL A 43 -8.91 2.35 4.28
C VAL A 43 -10.24 1.72 4.69
N THR A 44 -11.35 2.23 4.14
CA THR A 44 -12.68 1.68 4.39
C THR A 44 -12.98 0.55 3.43
N ILE A 45 -12.16 -0.49 3.48
CA ILE A 45 -12.30 -1.67 2.63
C ILE A 45 -12.14 -2.92 3.49
N LYS A 46 -12.88 -3.97 3.17
CA LYS A 46 -12.76 -5.26 3.82
C LYS A 46 -12.61 -6.35 2.75
N PRO A 47 -11.60 -7.22 2.86
CA PRO A 47 -10.47 -7.13 3.79
C PRO A 47 -9.48 -6.03 3.38
N GLY A 48 -8.60 -5.60 4.28
CA GLY A 48 -7.52 -4.68 3.94
C GLY A 48 -7.54 -3.34 4.68
N LYS A 49 -8.37 -3.19 5.69
CA LYS A 49 -8.50 -1.94 6.45
C LYS A 49 -7.16 -1.34 6.93
N PRO A 50 -6.16 -2.12 7.39
CA PRO A 50 -4.89 -1.55 7.86
C PRO A 50 -3.86 -1.26 6.77
N THR A 51 -4.23 -1.22 5.52
CA THR A 51 -3.31 -0.90 4.43
C THR A 51 -2.77 0.52 4.56
N THR A 52 -1.46 0.67 4.45
CA THR A 52 -0.78 1.97 4.52
C THR A 52 -0.09 2.27 3.19
N PHE A 53 -0.22 3.50 2.73
CA PHE A 53 0.48 4.02 1.56
C PHE A 53 1.26 5.27 1.95
N ALA A 54 2.54 5.28 1.61
CA ALA A 54 3.42 6.39 1.91
C ALA A 54 4.39 6.63 0.76
N THR A 55 4.95 7.84 0.71
CA THR A 55 6.03 8.18 -0.21
C THR A 55 7.20 8.78 0.55
N VAL A 56 8.41 8.52 0.06
CA VAL A 56 9.65 9.03 0.64
C VAL A 56 10.52 9.57 -0.47
N ARG A 57 11.12 10.73 -0.25
CA ARG A 57 12.12 11.28 -1.16
C ARG A 57 13.49 10.80 -0.77
N VAL A 58 14.23 10.25 -1.72
CA VAL A 58 15.56 9.70 -1.50
C VAL A 58 16.52 10.37 -2.49
N ASP A 59 17.69 10.80 -1.97
CA ASP A 59 18.76 11.32 -2.80
C ASP A 59 19.59 10.16 -3.36
N ILE A 60 19.59 10.03 -4.67
CA ILE A 60 20.40 9.05 -5.40
C ILE A 60 21.23 9.80 -6.43
N ASP A 61 22.55 9.77 -6.28
CA ASP A 61 23.50 10.42 -7.19
C ASP A 61 23.19 11.90 -7.42
N GLY A 62 22.80 12.61 -6.34
CA GLY A 62 22.48 14.04 -6.42
C GLY A 62 21.09 14.36 -6.92
N GLN A 63 20.29 13.36 -7.27
CA GLN A 63 18.90 13.54 -7.71
C GLN A 63 17.93 13.03 -6.65
N LYS A 64 16.95 13.87 -6.35
CA LYS A 64 15.86 13.47 -5.44
C LYS A 64 14.83 12.66 -6.21
N ARG A 65 14.63 11.41 -5.77
CA ARG A 65 13.64 10.51 -6.35
C ARG A 65 12.57 10.20 -5.33
N LEU A 66 11.33 10.16 -5.80
CA LEU A 66 10.19 9.80 -4.98
C LEU A 66 10.03 8.28 -5.00
N LYS A 67 10.06 7.68 -3.82
CA LYS A 67 9.88 6.24 -3.64
C LYS A 67 8.55 5.97 -2.97
N THR A 68 7.95 4.86 -3.30
CA THR A 68 6.64 4.46 -2.80
C THR A 68 6.75 3.29 -1.85
N ILE A 69 6.00 3.35 -0.73
CA ILE A 69 5.93 2.28 0.25
C ILE A 69 4.47 1.88 0.44
N PHE A 70 4.18 0.60 0.28
CA PHE A 70 2.91 0.01 0.66
C PHE A 70 3.13 -0.98 1.79
N ALA A 71 2.39 -0.83 2.88
CA ALA A 71 2.34 -1.81 3.95
C ALA A 71 0.99 -2.52 3.88
N LEU A 72 1.01 -3.80 3.55
CA LEU A 72 -0.19 -4.60 3.39
C LEU A 72 -0.49 -5.41 4.65
N PRO A 73 -1.77 -5.81 4.84
CA PRO A 73 -2.14 -6.67 5.98
C PRO A 73 -1.36 -7.98 6.00
N GLY A 74 -1.14 -8.53 7.19
CA GLY A 74 -0.45 -9.81 7.35
C GLY A 74 -1.27 -11.03 6.94
N ASN A 75 -2.60 -10.94 6.97
CA ASN A 75 -3.46 -12.03 6.50
C ASN A 75 -3.27 -12.22 4.99
N PRO A 76 -2.95 -13.44 4.52
CA PRO A 76 -2.64 -13.67 3.10
C PRO A 76 -3.77 -13.27 2.15
N ALA A 77 -5.01 -13.56 2.50
CA ALA A 77 -6.16 -13.20 1.65
C ALA A 77 -6.32 -11.69 1.55
N SER A 78 -6.18 -11.00 2.68
CA SER A 78 -6.25 -9.54 2.72
C SER A 78 -5.11 -8.89 1.96
N ALA A 79 -3.90 -9.42 2.12
CA ALA A 79 -2.73 -8.92 1.41
C ALA A 79 -2.90 -9.07 -0.10
N LEU A 80 -3.41 -10.20 -0.56
CA LEU A 80 -3.65 -10.45 -1.99
C LEU A 80 -4.67 -9.47 -2.56
N VAL A 81 -5.78 -9.25 -1.87
CA VAL A 81 -6.81 -8.29 -2.31
C VAL A 81 -6.23 -6.87 -2.39
N CYS A 82 -5.50 -6.44 -1.36
CA CYS A 82 -4.90 -5.11 -1.32
C CYS A 82 -3.82 -4.95 -2.39
N PHE A 83 -3.08 -6.00 -2.68
CA PHE A 83 -2.09 -5.99 -3.75
C PHE A 83 -2.76 -5.65 -5.09
N TYR A 84 -3.84 -6.32 -5.43
CA TYR A 84 -4.55 -6.06 -6.69
C TYR A 84 -5.22 -4.68 -6.73
N ILE A 85 -5.75 -4.21 -5.61
CA ILE A 85 -6.48 -2.94 -5.57
C ILE A 85 -5.52 -1.74 -5.59
N PHE A 86 -4.40 -1.81 -4.86
CA PHE A 86 -3.51 -0.67 -4.64
C PHE A 86 -2.18 -0.81 -5.37
N VAL A 87 -1.53 -1.97 -5.27
CA VAL A 87 -0.16 -2.13 -5.74
C VAL A 87 -0.11 -2.31 -7.26
N VAL A 88 -0.97 -3.12 -7.83
CA VAL A 88 -1.00 -3.35 -9.28
C VAL A 88 -1.23 -2.05 -10.06
N PRO A 89 -2.21 -1.20 -9.71
CA PRO A 89 -2.34 0.10 -10.38
C PRO A 89 -1.10 0.97 -10.28
N ALA A 90 -0.45 0.99 -9.11
CA ALA A 90 0.78 1.76 -8.91
C ALA A 90 1.93 1.22 -9.78
N LEU A 91 2.11 -0.09 -9.84
CA LEU A 91 3.13 -0.71 -10.68
C LEU A 91 2.89 -0.42 -12.17
N ARG A 92 1.64 -0.47 -12.61
CA ARG A 92 1.29 -0.14 -14.00
C ARG A 92 1.63 1.32 -14.30
N ARG A 93 1.32 2.23 -13.39
CA ARG A 93 1.62 3.64 -13.57
C ARG A 93 3.13 3.89 -13.62
N LEU A 94 3.89 3.27 -12.73
CA LEU A 94 5.35 3.35 -12.74
C LEU A 94 5.94 2.75 -14.02
N GLY A 95 5.30 1.74 -14.59
CA GLY A 95 5.71 1.11 -15.84
C GLY A 95 5.30 1.88 -17.10
N GLY A 96 4.68 3.05 -16.96
CA GLY A 96 4.33 3.90 -18.09
C GLY A 96 2.94 3.72 -18.67
N TRP A 97 2.06 2.94 -18.02
CA TRP A 97 0.67 2.79 -18.46
C TRP A 97 -0.08 4.11 -18.32
N SER A 98 -1.00 4.37 -19.23
CA SER A 98 -1.86 5.55 -19.12
C SER A 98 -2.73 5.46 -17.88
N TYR A 99 -3.04 6.59 -17.27
CA TYR A 99 -3.79 6.66 -16.02
C TYR A 99 -5.10 5.86 -16.07
N SER A 100 -5.83 5.98 -17.18
CA SER A 100 -7.13 5.29 -17.35
C SER A 100 -7.01 3.76 -17.41
N LYS A 101 -5.83 3.22 -17.73
CA LYS A 101 -5.61 1.78 -17.87
C LYS A 101 -4.95 1.16 -16.64
N CYS A 102 -4.58 1.96 -15.65
CA CYS A 102 -3.88 1.44 -14.47
C CYS A 102 -4.78 0.60 -13.57
N GLN A 103 -6.05 0.97 -13.44
CA GLN A 103 -6.99 0.26 -12.56
C GLN A 103 -7.51 -1.02 -13.20
N LEU A 104 -7.71 -2.04 -12.37
CA LEU A 104 -8.37 -3.26 -12.78
C LEU A 104 -9.85 -2.99 -13.09
N PRO A 105 -10.46 -3.75 -14.01
CA PRO A 105 -11.89 -3.64 -14.26
C PRO A 105 -12.71 -3.84 -12.99
N ARG A 106 -13.72 -3.04 -12.81
CA ARG A 106 -14.62 -3.13 -11.65
C ARG A 106 -16.03 -3.41 -12.12
N VAL A 107 -16.67 -4.35 -11.45
CA VAL A 107 -18.06 -4.74 -11.77
C VAL A 107 -18.87 -4.56 -10.50
N ARG A 108 -20.04 -3.97 -10.64
CA ARG A 108 -20.99 -3.90 -9.54
C ARG A 108 -21.81 -5.19 -9.54
N VAL A 109 -21.78 -5.89 -8.42
CA VAL A 109 -22.50 -7.14 -8.25
C VAL A 109 -23.61 -6.93 -7.22
N GLN A 110 -24.82 -7.37 -7.56
CA GLN A 110 -25.93 -7.38 -6.62
C GLN A 110 -25.97 -8.76 -5.96
N VAL A 111 -25.84 -8.76 -4.64
CA VAL A 111 -25.87 -10.01 -3.87
C VAL A 111 -27.31 -10.30 -3.47
N GLY A 112 -27.79 -11.48 -3.79
CA GLY A 112 -29.18 -11.87 -3.62
C GLY A 112 -29.56 -12.35 -2.21
N TYR A 113 -28.66 -12.32 -1.25
CA TYR A 113 -28.97 -12.68 0.13
C TYR A 113 -28.41 -11.64 1.11
N ARG A 114 -29.04 -11.55 2.27
CA ARG A 114 -28.53 -10.69 3.34
C ARG A 114 -27.30 -11.32 3.97
N ALA A 115 -26.20 -10.62 3.93
CA ALA A 115 -25.08 -10.95 4.79
C ALA A 115 -25.51 -10.69 6.24
N SER A 116 -25.17 -11.61 7.17
CA SER A 116 -25.45 -11.37 8.57
C SER A 116 -24.64 -10.18 9.06
N ALA A 117 -25.22 -9.38 9.95
CA ALA A 117 -24.53 -8.23 10.53
C ALA A 117 -23.28 -8.62 11.32
N GLU A 118 -23.10 -9.90 11.62
CA GLU A 118 -21.96 -10.44 12.36
C GLU A 118 -20.77 -10.81 11.49
N SER A 119 -20.87 -10.71 10.17
CA SER A 119 -19.85 -11.17 9.26
C SER A 119 -18.58 -10.33 9.30
N TYR A 120 -18.50 -9.31 10.08
CA TYR A 120 -17.33 -8.45 10.22
C TYR A 120 -17.33 -7.67 11.53
#